data_7bf2f3b5c67bc17759b026e4d6c678ea
#
_entry.id   7bf2f3b5c67bc17759b026e4d6c678ea
#
_cell.length_a   1.000
_cell.length_b   1.000
_cell.length_c   1.000
_cell.angle_alpha   90.00
_cell.angle_beta   90.00
_cell.angle_gamma   90.00
#
_symmetry.space_group_name_H-M   'P 1'
#
loop_
_entity.id
_entity.type
_entity.pdbx_description
1 polymer ?
#
loop_
_entity_poly.entity_id
_entity_poly.type
_entity_poly.pdbx_seq_one_letter_code
_entity_poly.pdbx_strand_id
1 'polypeptide(L)'
;VPDPLLRVRELLTDAGYTVAGVRELLGPVAGGALARDEIVPALRATRGGSPLEALTRLFWLQIPVDAASLKADAFLDAGLVEESAGELRARLRVEPLESVDGDGDGHAGYVVSDLKIRPGSGRVPAGDHVVGAGGASANLARLVVHRAVDNVLDVGTGCGVQAVHLAARNPGARITATDVNPRALDLAAMSLALSGDGARPEFLEGSLLEPVRGRRFDLVVSNPPFVVAPSDGPRFTYRESGLPGDEFCRRLVAAAPAHLSEGGYCQLLANWLHVDGVPWDERLASWTDGCDAWIVQRDVQDPAEYAELWLRDSCEAGTPEYRARYDAWLDHFERQGVTGIGFGWITLRRSDRPVVRVEELRHAVEQPVGGYVGDVLDGLASAAEFSTGCGRPLAAAPGLVQEQIGPPGAEDPERIVLRQTGRLRRAADVGTVAAGLAGVCDGTLPLDPLLAAIAQLTGMDEAEVRSHADTVLPELIADGFFH
;
A
#
# COMPACT_ATOMS: atom_id res chain seq x y z
N VAL A 1 -5.16 -11.20 37.39
CA VAL A 1 -6.36 -11.08 36.56
C VAL A 1 -5.84 -11.17 35.13
N PRO A 2 -6.40 -12.04 34.27
CA PRO A 2 -5.98 -12.07 32.85
C PRO A 2 -6.20 -10.69 32.20
N ASP A 3 -5.33 -10.36 31.25
CA ASP A 3 -5.40 -9.09 30.51
C ASP A 3 -6.79 -8.94 29.87
N PRO A 4 -7.52 -7.84 30.10
CA PRO A 4 -8.85 -7.64 29.52
C PRO A 4 -8.86 -7.75 27.99
N LEU A 5 -7.80 -7.32 27.29
CA LEU A 5 -7.70 -7.42 25.83
C LEU A 5 -7.60 -8.86 25.34
N LEU A 6 -6.91 -9.76 26.09
CA LEU A 6 -6.89 -11.19 25.75
C LEU A 6 -8.28 -11.82 25.84
N ARG A 7 -9.05 -11.47 26.87
CA ARG A 7 -10.45 -11.93 27.02
C ARG A 7 -11.33 -11.41 25.88
N VAL A 8 -11.16 -10.15 25.49
CA VAL A 8 -11.87 -9.58 24.34
C VAL A 8 -11.52 -10.33 23.08
N ARG A 9 -10.22 -10.59 22.80
CA ARG A 9 -9.78 -11.37 21.65
C ARG A 9 -10.45 -12.73 21.55
N GLU A 10 -10.51 -13.48 22.67
CA GLU A 10 -11.21 -14.76 22.72
C GLU A 10 -12.69 -14.60 22.33
N LEU A 11 -13.38 -13.60 22.87
CA LEU A 11 -14.79 -13.35 22.58
C LEU A 11 -15.04 -12.96 21.11
N LEU A 12 -14.15 -12.16 20.51
CA LEU A 12 -14.21 -11.80 19.10
C LEU A 12 -14.01 -13.03 18.21
N THR A 13 -13.03 -13.86 18.56
CA THR A 13 -12.71 -15.10 17.84
C THR A 13 -13.85 -16.12 17.94
N ASP A 14 -14.36 -16.38 19.14
CA ASP A 14 -15.47 -17.31 19.39
C ASP A 14 -16.75 -16.89 18.64
N ALA A 15 -16.99 -15.59 18.51
CA ALA A 15 -18.12 -15.04 17.76
C ALA A 15 -17.93 -15.09 16.24
N GLY A 16 -16.75 -15.43 15.75
CA GLY A 16 -16.41 -15.36 14.33
C GLY A 16 -16.36 -13.92 13.78
N TYR A 17 -15.99 -12.94 14.63
CA TYR A 17 -15.89 -11.54 14.24
C TYR A 17 -14.63 -11.30 13.39
N THR A 18 -14.67 -11.78 12.15
CA THR A 18 -13.65 -11.64 11.12
C THR A 18 -14.22 -10.88 9.93
N VAL A 19 -13.37 -10.42 9.01
CA VAL A 19 -13.85 -9.78 7.76
C VAL A 19 -14.74 -10.72 6.98
N ALA A 20 -14.37 -12.01 6.88
CA ALA A 20 -15.17 -13.05 6.22
C ALA A 20 -16.51 -13.25 6.91
N GLY A 21 -16.51 -13.40 8.26
CA GLY A 21 -17.73 -13.59 9.05
C GLY A 21 -18.70 -12.41 8.94
N VAL A 22 -18.20 -11.18 9.02
CA VAL A 22 -19.02 -9.96 8.84
C VAL A 22 -19.54 -9.86 7.41
N ARG A 23 -18.72 -10.19 6.40
CA ARG A 23 -19.13 -10.19 4.99
C ARG A 23 -20.24 -11.21 4.71
N GLU A 24 -20.09 -12.43 5.25
CA GLU A 24 -21.10 -13.48 5.12
C GLU A 24 -22.41 -13.09 5.81
N LEU A 25 -22.34 -12.59 7.05
CA LEU A 25 -23.50 -12.10 7.82
C LEU A 25 -24.27 -11.02 7.07
N LEU A 26 -23.59 -10.03 6.52
CA LEU A 26 -24.23 -8.90 5.84
C LEU A 26 -24.73 -9.26 4.43
N GLY A 27 -24.04 -10.17 3.76
CA GLY A 27 -24.30 -10.51 2.37
C GLY A 27 -24.01 -9.36 1.40
N PRO A 28 -24.14 -9.60 0.09
CA PRO A 28 -23.71 -8.64 -0.95
C PRO A 28 -24.54 -7.35 -0.94
N VAL A 29 -25.82 -7.42 -0.59
CA VAL A 29 -26.71 -6.25 -0.62
C VAL A 29 -26.36 -5.26 0.50
N ALA A 30 -26.25 -5.75 1.74
CA ALA A 30 -25.93 -4.89 2.87
C ALA A 30 -24.46 -4.42 2.82
N GLY A 31 -23.53 -5.29 2.41
CA GLY A 31 -22.13 -4.92 2.20
C GLY A 31 -21.97 -3.83 1.14
N GLY A 32 -22.66 -3.98 -0.01
CA GLY A 32 -22.66 -2.96 -1.07
C GLY A 32 -23.34 -1.64 -0.65
N ALA A 33 -24.34 -1.68 0.23
CA ALA A 33 -24.96 -0.48 0.78
C ALA A 33 -23.99 0.26 1.73
N LEU A 34 -23.28 -0.49 2.60
CA LEU A 34 -22.29 0.10 3.51
C LEU A 34 -21.12 0.76 2.77
N ALA A 35 -20.73 0.24 1.61
CA ALA A 35 -19.71 0.88 0.76
C ALA A 35 -20.14 2.26 0.23
N ARG A 36 -21.45 2.59 0.30
CA ARG A 36 -22.04 3.88 -0.03
C ARG A 36 -22.54 4.63 1.19
N ASP A 37 -22.04 4.29 2.39
CA ASP A 37 -22.40 4.85 3.69
C ASP A 37 -23.88 4.65 4.11
N GLU A 38 -24.62 3.73 3.46
CA GLU A 38 -26.01 3.39 3.80
C GLU A 38 -26.06 2.18 4.75
N ILE A 39 -26.62 2.39 5.95
CA ILE A 39 -26.61 1.38 7.03
C ILE A 39 -27.90 0.56 7.15
N VAL A 40 -29.01 1.01 6.59
CA VAL A 40 -30.33 0.39 6.81
C VAL A 40 -30.37 -1.09 6.43
N PRO A 41 -29.81 -1.55 5.27
CA PRO A 41 -29.75 -2.96 4.97
C PRO A 41 -28.94 -3.78 5.98
N ALA A 42 -27.82 -3.22 6.51
CA ALA A 42 -27.00 -3.89 7.52
C ALA A 42 -27.73 -4.00 8.87
N LEU A 43 -28.50 -2.97 9.28
CA LEU A 43 -29.38 -3.04 10.44
C LEU A 43 -30.44 -4.13 10.31
N ARG A 44 -30.92 -4.39 9.12
CA ARG A 44 -31.87 -5.48 8.85
C ARG A 44 -31.22 -6.86 8.92
N ALA A 45 -29.99 -6.99 8.39
CA ALA A 45 -29.23 -8.24 8.36
C ALA A 45 -28.77 -8.68 9.76
N THR A 46 -28.70 -7.76 10.73
CA THR A 46 -28.19 -8.00 12.10
C THR A 46 -29.29 -7.99 13.17
N ARG A 47 -30.50 -8.53 12.89
CA ARG A 47 -31.64 -8.53 13.82
C ARG A 47 -31.76 -9.79 14.68
N GLY A 48 -31.00 -10.83 14.38
CA GLY A 48 -31.15 -12.14 14.99
C GLY A 48 -30.63 -12.23 16.44
N GLY A 49 -29.73 -11.34 16.86
CA GLY A 49 -29.23 -11.25 18.22
C GLY A 49 -28.10 -12.23 18.55
N SER A 50 -27.45 -12.83 17.54
CA SER A 50 -26.23 -13.62 17.76
C SER A 50 -25.05 -12.74 18.22
N PRO A 51 -24.01 -13.31 18.89
CA PRO A 51 -22.83 -12.54 19.28
C PRO A 51 -22.16 -11.82 18.11
N LEU A 52 -22.07 -12.45 16.92
CA LEU A 52 -21.51 -11.81 15.70
C LEU A 52 -22.34 -10.61 15.26
N GLU A 53 -23.68 -10.72 15.28
CA GLU A 53 -24.58 -9.61 14.94
C GLU A 53 -24.46 -8.47 15.96
N ALA A 54 -24.38 -8.77 17.25
CA ALA A 54 -24.20 -7.78 18.29
C ALA A 54 -22.87 -7.04 18.16
N LEU A 55 -21.75 -7.75 17.92
CA LEU A 55 -20.44 -7.14 17.68
C LEU A 55 -20.41 -6.30 16.39
N THR A 56 -21.05 -6.79 15.32
CA THR A 56 -21.18 -6.05 14.06
C THR A 56 -21.97 -4.76 14.26
N ARG A 57 -23.08 -4.80 14.99
CA ARG A 57 -23.85 -3.59 15.34
C ARG A 57 -23.04 -2.63 16.18
N LEU A 58 -22.37 -3.12 17.23
CA LEU A 58 -21.65 -2.31 18.20
C LEU A 58 -20.44 -1.61 17.59
N PHE A 59 -19.54 -2.36 16.93
CA PHE A 59 -18.25 -1.87 16.47
C PHE A 59 -18.24 -1.43 15.00
N TRP A 60 -18.95 -2.15 14.12
CA TRP A 60 -18.95 -1.82 12.70
C TRP A 60 -20.01 -0.77 12.34
N LEU A 61 -21.24 -0.97 12.84
CA LEU A 61 -22.35 -0.04 12.59
C LEU A 61 -22.41 1.10 13.64
N GLN A 62 -21.71 0.98 14.76
CA GLN A 62 -21.71 1.94 15.88
C GLN A 62 -23.12 2.20 16.42
N ILE A 63 -23.90 1.14 16.59
CA ILE A 63 -25.25 1.12 17.09
C ILE A 63 -25.26 0.48 18.49
N PRO A 64 -25.93 1.07 19.49
CA PRO A 64 -26.07 0.46 20.81
C PRO A 64 -26.69 -0.93 20.73
N VAL A 65 -26.25 -1.84 21.62
CA VAL A 65 -26.79 -3.18 21.76
C VAL A 65 -27.14 -3.46 23.22
N ASP A 66 -28.08 -4.39 23.47
CA ASP A 66 -28.42 -4.84 24.82
C ASP A 66 -27.17 -5.43 25.50
N ALA A 67 -26.87 -5.01 26.73
CA ALA A 67 -25.72 -5.49 27.49
C ALA A 67 -25.75 -7.00 27.74
N ALA A 68 -26.93 -7.61 27.78
CA ALA A 68 -27.10 -9.05 27.89
C ALA A 68 -26.73 -9.84 26.64
N SER A 69 -26.60 -9.17 25.47
CA SER A 69 -26.26 -9.81 24.20
C SER A 69 -24.77 -10.21 24.10
N LEU A 70 -23.91 -9.66 24.95
CA LEU A 70 -22.47 -9.89 24.98
C LEU A 70 -21.99 -10.11 26.41
N LYS A 71 -20.80 -10.70 26.59
CA LYS A 71 -20.11 -10.74 27.89
C LYS A 71 -19.50 -9.35 28.16
N ALA A 72 -20.34 -8.40 28.56
CA ALA A 72 -20.05 -6.97 28.65
C ALA A 72 -18.79 -6.63 29.45
N ASP A 73 -18.55 -7.32 30.58
CA ASP A 73 -17.45 -7.01 31.52
C ASP A 73 -16.08 -6.94 30.85
N ALA A 74 -15.77 -7.85 29.90
CA ALA A 74 -14.48 -7.85 29.23
C ALA A 74 -14.27 -6.59 28.37
N PHE A 75 -15.31 -6.13 27.68
CA PHE A 75 -15.25 -4.93 26.84
C PHE A 75 -15.25 -3.65 27.67
N LEU A 76 -15.94 -3.63 28.82
CA LEU A 76 -15.92 -2.55 29.79
C LEU A 76 -14.54 -2.40 30.44
N ASP A 77 -13.97 -3.51 30.92
CA ASP A 77 -12.65 -3.55 31.53
C ASP A 77 -11.55 -3.11 30.56
N ALA A 78 -11.70 -3.44 29.27
CA ALA A 78 -10.80 -3.01 28.20
C ALA A 78 -11.03 -1.56 27.75
N GLY A 79 -12.05 -0.86 28.26
CA GLY A 79 -12.37 0.53 27.89
C GLY A 79 -12.90 0.72 26.46
N LEU A 80 -13.30 -0.36 25.80
CA LEU A 80 -13.80 -0.35 24.41
C LEU A 80 -15.25 0.12 24.29
N VAL A 81 -16.01 -0.05 25.37
CA VAL A 81 -17.43 0.31 25.43
C VAL A 81 -17.77 1.04 26.73
N GLU A 82 -18.93 1.64 26.75
CA GLU A 82 -19.60 2.15 27.96
C GLU A 82 -20.99 1.53 28.08
N GLU A 83 -21.48 1.36 29.30
CA GLU A 83 -22.83 0.89 29.58
C GLU A 83 -23.69 2.04 30.11
N SER A 84 -24.86 2.18 29.54
CA SER A 84 -25.86 3.14 29.98
C SER A 84 -27.27 2.59 29.77
N ALA A 85 -28.08 2.59 30.82
CA ALA A 85 -29.47 2.12 30.80
C ALA A 85 -29.66 0.68 30.26
N GLY A 86 -28.69 -0.22 30.52
CA GLY A 86 -28.71 -1.60 30.04
C GLY A 86 -28.29 -1.79 28.59
N GLU A 87 -27.81 -0.74 27.93
CA GLU A 87 -27.25 -0.79 26.60
C GLU A 87 -25.73 -0.57 26.62
N LEU A 88 -24.99 -1.32 25.78
CA LEU A 88 -23.59 -1.08 25.48
C LEU A 88 -23.47 -0.14 24.30
N ARG A 89 -22.58 0.85 24.41
CA ARG A 89 -22.19 1.78 23.36
C ARG A 89 -20.69 1.70 23.12
N ALA A 90 -20.28 1.65 21.86
CA ALA A 90 -18.87 1.70 21.53
C ALA A 90 -18.27 3.07 21.88
N ARG A 91 -17.15 3.07 22.60
CA ARG A 91 -16.26 4.23 22.80
C ARG A 91 -15.17 4.28 21.77
N LEU A 92 -14.70 3.10 21.36
CA LEU A 92 -13.71 2.89 20.32
C LEU A 92 -14.28 1.92 19.29
N ARG A 93 -13.79 1.97 18.10
CA ARG A 93 -14.10 1.03 17.04
C ARG A 93 -13.10 -0.13 17.08
N VAL A 94 -13.58 -1.36 16.94
CA VAL A 94 -12.76 -2.56 16.78
C VAL A 94 -13.08 -3.13 15.40
N GLU A 95 -12.07 -3.24 14.53
CA GLU A 95 -12.23 -3.75 13.17
C GLU A 95 -11.35 -4.97 12.96
N PRO A 96 -11.89 -6.08 12.42
CA PRO A 96 -11.07 -7.18 11.95
C PRO A 96 -10.29 -6.77 10.70
N LEU A 97 -9.05 -7.26 10.55
CA LEU A 97 -8.24 -7.14 9.36
C LEU A 97 -8.17 -8.46 8.60
N GLU A 98 -8.31 -8.39 7.28
CA GLU A 98 -8.11 -9.54 6.39
C GLU A 98 -6.62 -9.74 6.11
N SER A 99 -6.14 -11.00 6.11
CA SER A 99 -4.79 -11.31 5.67
C SER A 99 -4.62 -10.93 4.19
N VAL A 100 -3.49 -10.34 3.87
CA VAL A 100 -3.18 -9.92 2.48
C VAL A 100 -2.45 -10.99 1.68
N ASP A 101 -1.96 -12.04 2.34
CA ASP A 101 -1.14 -13.09 1.71
C ASP A 101 -1.96 -14.28 1.21
N GLY A 102 -3.26 -14.30 1.52
CA GLY A 102 -4.16 -15.40 1.13
C GLY A 102 -3.92 -16.70 1.89
N ASP A 103 -3.00 -16.72 2.86
CA ASP A 103 -2.65 -17.88 3.67
C ASP A 103 -3.49 -17.92 4.97
N GLY A 104 -3.70 -19.12 5.47
CA GLY A 104 -4.42 -19.35 6.73
C GLY A 104 -5.93 -19.14 6.62
N ASP A 105 -6.54 -18.71 7.73
CA ASP A 105 -7.98 -18.45 7.85
C ASP A 105 -8.43 -17.08 7.29
N GLY A 106 -7.52 -16.37 6.63
CA GLY A 106 -7.77 -15.05 6.06
C GLY A 106 -7.87 -13.92 7.08
N HIS A 107 -7.49 -14.14 8.34
CA HIS A 107 -7.53 -13.16 9.42
C HIS A 107 -6.13 -12.72 9.82
N ALA A 108 -5.85 -11.40 9.78
CA ALA A 108 -4.57 -10.83 10.19
C ALA A 108 -4.57 -10.34 11.65
N GLY A 109 -5.73 -9.99 12.19
CA GLY A 109 -5.86 -9.44 13.53
C GLY A 109 -6.99 -8.43 13.64
N TYR A 110 -6.89 -7.58 14.67
CA TYR A 110 -7.87 -6.51 14.93
C TYR A 110 -7.17 -5.16 15.06
N VAL A 111 -7.82 -4.09 14.65
CA VAL A 111 -7.40 -2.72 14.94
C VAL A 111 -8.42 -2.00 15.78
N VAL A 112 -7.90 -1.17 16.69
CA VAL A 112 -8.69 -0.29 17.56
C VAL A 112 -8.46 1.14 17.12
N SER A 113 -9.55 1.87 16.86
CA SER A 113 -9.50 3.25 16.40
C SER A 113 -10.60 4.09 17.03
N ASP A 114 -10.59 5.38 16.75
CA ASP A 114 -11.74 6.22 17.07
C ASP A 114 -12.97 5.83 16.23
N LEU A 115 -14.13 6.19 16.71
CA LEU A 115 -15.39 5.95 16.01
C LEU A 115 -15.40 6.69 14.66
N LYS A 116 -15.81 6.01 13.60
CA LYS A 116 -15.98 6.63 12.28
C LYS A 116 -17.00 7.76 12.37
N ILE A 117 -16.61 8.95 11.95
CA ILE A 117 -17.53 10.08 11.80
C ILE A 117 -18.24 9.94 10.46
N ARG A 118 -19.56 9.83 10.50
CA ARG A 118 -20.36 9.67 9.29
C ARG A 118 -20.72 11.04 8.70
N PRO A 119 -20.76 11.16 7.36
CA PRO A 119 -21.29 12.37 6.71
C PRO A 119 -22.67 12.74 7.24
N GLY A 120 -22.92 14.03 7.45
CA GLY A 120 -24.20 14.51 7.96
C GLY A 120 -24.44 14.31 9.46
N SER A 121 -23.51 13.75 10.23
CA SER A 121 -23.65 13.57 11.68
C SER A 121 -23.50 14.87 12.49
N GLY A 122 -23.04 15.96 11.86
CA GLY A 122 -22.73 17.23 12.55
C GLY A 122 -21.51 17.15 13.49
N ARG A 123 -20.79 16.02 13.53
CA ARG A 123 -19.59 15.83 14.35
C ARG A 123 -18.34 16.17 13.52
N VAL A 124 -17.43 16.91 14.12
CA VAL A 124 -16.10 17.22 13.55
C VAL A 124 -15.06 16.38 14.29
N PRO A 125 -14.08 15.76 13.58
CA PRO A 125 -12.99 15.03 14.23
C PRO A 125 -12.23 15.93 15.20
N ALA A 126 -11.81 15.38 16.34
CA ALA A 126 -10.85 16.05 17.22
C ALA A 126 -9.48 16.14 16.52
N GLY A 127 -8.62 17.07 16.96
CA GLY A 127 -7.29 17.24 16.35
C GLY A 127 -6.39 16.01 16.49
N ASP A 128 -6.61 15.21 17.53
CA ASP A 128 -5.92 13.95 17.85
C ASP A 128 -6.66 12.68 17.39
N HIS A 129 -7.72 12.85 16.56
CA HIS A 129 -8.53 11.75 16.04
C HIS A 129 -7.69 10.73 15.28
N VAL A 130 -7.88 9.44 15.60
CA VAL A 130 -7.15 8.34 14.99
C VAL A 130 -8.08 7.51 14.11
N VAL A 131 -7.83 7.56 12.82
CA VAL A 131 -8.65 6.87 11.81
C VAL A 131 -8.40 5.36 11.82
N GLY A 132 -9.45 4.56 11.62
CA GLY A 132 -9.36 3.11 11.46
C GLY A 132 -8.78 2.65 10.12
N ALA A 133 -8.85 1.35 9.86
CA ALA A 133 -8.39 0.76 8.62
C ALA A 133 -9.17 1.32 7.41
N GLY A 134 -8.44 1.75 6.40
CA GLY A 134 -8.98 2.33 5.17
C GLY A 134 -8.33 1.75 3.93
N GLY A 135 -8.79 2.18 2.74
CA GLY A 135 -8.28 1.72 1.45
C GLY A 135 -6.77 1.94 1.28
N ALA A 136 -6.25 3.09 1.73
CA ALA A 136 -4.82 3.38 1.68
C ALA A 136 -4.02 2.39 2.53
N SER A 137 -4.44 2.12 3.78
CA SER A 137 -3.77 1.15 4.65
C SER A 137 -3.78 -0.26 4.07
N ALA A 138 -4.90 -0.69 3.48
CA ALA A 138 -5.01 -2.00 2.83
C ALA A 138 -4.13 -2.08 1.56
N ASN A 139 -4.03 -1.01 0.79
CA ASN A 139 -3.16 -0.95 -0.38
C ASN A 139 -1.69 -1.06 0.01
N LEU A 140 -1.26 -0.35 1.06
CA LEU A 140 0.11 -0.46 1.55
C LEU A 140 0.41 -1.88 2.05
N ALA A 141 -0.49 -2.50 2.81
CA ALA A 141 -0.30 -3.86 3.30
C ALA A 141 -0.08 -4.88 2.17
N ARG A 142 -0.75 -4.69 1.00
CA ARG A 142 -0.56 -5.51 -0.21
C ARG A 142 0.70 -5.16 -1.00
N LEU A 143 1.24 -3.97 -0.81
CA LEU A 143 2.47 -3.50 -1.45
C LEU A 143 3.72 -3.99 -0.72
N VAL A 144 3.65 -4.10 0.60
CA VAL A 144 4.80 -4.42 1.45
C VAL A 144 5.42 -5.76 1.03
N VAL A 145 6.74 -5.73 0.81
CA VAL A 145 7.53 -6.88 0.34
C VAL A 145 7.31 -8.13 1.20
N HIS A 146 7.06 -9.27 0.54
CA HIS A 146 6.89 -10.56 1.20
C HIS A 146 8.26 -11.19 1.46
N ARG A 147 8.87 -10.79 2.55
CA ARG A 147 10.20 -11.25 2.96
C ARG A 147 10.23 -11.45 4.46
N ALA A 148 10.95 -12.46 4.92
CA ALA A 148 11.22 -12.62 6.35
C ALA A 148 12.08 -11.45 6.84
N VAL A 149 11.66 -10.80 7.91
CA VAL A 149 12.31 -9.64 8.53
C VAL A 149 12.28 -9.77 10.06
N ASP A 150 13.37 -9.36 10.70
CA ASP A 150 13.51 -9.44 12.16
C ASP A 150 13.25 -8.09 12.85
N ASN A 151 13.54 -6.99 12.16
CA ASN A 151 13.38 -5.63 12.67
C ASN A 151 12.54 -4.79 11.70
N VAL A 152 11.41 -4.32 12.19
CA VAL A 152 10.46 -3.52 11.40
C VAL A 152 10.20 -2.18 12.06
N LEU A 153 10.06 -1.14 11.25
CA LEU A 153 9.63 0.19 11.66
C LEU A 153 8.35 0.58 10.91
N ASP A 154 7.31 0.92 11.66
CA ASP A 154 6.08 1.54 11.15
C ASP A 154 6.07 3.03 11.52
N VAL A 155 6.25 3.90 10.52
CA VAL A 155 6.33 5.37 10.70
C VAL A 155 4.98 6.02 10.49
N GLY A 156 4.48 6.72 11.51
CA GLY A 156 3.11 7.25 11.51
C GLY A 156 2.09 6.12 11.62
N THR A 157 2.28 5.28 12.65
CA THR A 157 1.53 4.00 12.81
C THR A 157 0.02 4.17 12.92
N GLY A 158 -0.46 5.33 13.38
CA GLY A 158 -1.88 5.55 13.61
C GLY A 158 -2.48 4.50 14.56
N CYS A 159 -3.52 3.82 14.13
CA CYS A 159 -4.12 2.71 14.90
C CYS A 159 -3.37 1.37 14.76
N GLY A 160 -2.19 1.34 14.12
CA GLY A 160 -1.34 0.14 14.04
C GLY A 160 -1.68 -0.83 12.92
N VAL A 161 -2.37 -0.43 11.86
CA VAL A 161 -2.77 -1.32 10.76
C VAL A 161 -1.57 -2.05 10.16
N GLN A 162 -0.49 -1.31 9.82
CA GLN A 162 0.70 -1.92 9.23
C GLN A 162 1.42 -2.79 10.25
N ALA A 163 1.55 -2.32 11.49
CA ALA A 163 2.16 -3.09 12.58
C ALA A 163 1.45 -4.45 12.80
N VAL A 164 0.12 -4.50 12.76
CA VAL A 164 -0.68 -5.75 12.87
C VAL A 164 -0.41 -6.68 11.69
N HIS A 165 -0.47 -6.18 10.44
CA HIS A 165 -0.16 -7.01 9.26
C HIS A 165 1.27 -7.57 9.30
N LEU A 166 2.24 -6.76 9.73
CA LEU A 166 3.64 -7.15 9.80
C LEU A 166 3.89 -8.16 10.92
N ALA A 167 3.21 -8.01 12.07
CA ALA A 167 3.26 -8.97 13.17
C ALA A 167 2.69 -10.33 12.76
N ALA A 168 1.56 -10.34 12.05
CA ALA A 168 0.94 -11.56 11.55
C ALA A 168 1.83 -12.30 10.54
N ARG A 169 2.47 -11.53 9.64
CA ARG A 169 3.36 -12.09 8.61
C ARG A 169 4.72 -12.56 9.15
N ASN A 170 5.26 -11.88 10.16
CA ASN A 170 6.59 -12.14 10.72
C ASN A 170 6.50 -12.42 12.23
N PRO A 171 6.00 -13.61 12.64
CA PRO A 171 5.91 -13.96 14.05
C PRO A 171 7.28 -13.87 14.73
N GLY A 172 7.36 -13.13 15.84
CA GLY A 172 8.61 -12.93 16.59
C GLY A 172 9.47 -11.74 16.12
N ALA A 173 9.12 -11.05 15.03
CA ALA A 173 9.79 -9.82 14.64
C ALA A 173 9.65 -8.73 15.71
N ARG A 174 10.66 -7.89 15.83
CA ARG A 174 10.61 -6.67 16.65
C ARG A 174 9.96 -5.57 15.83
N ILE A 175 8.83 -5.07 16.32
CA ILE A 175 8.06 -4.02 15.66
C ILE A 175 8.27 -2.72 16.45
N THR A 176 8.91 -1.74 15.84
CA THR A 176 8.96 -0.37 16.35
C THR A 176 7.90 0.44 15.63
N ALA A 177 7.00 1.06 16.37
CA ALA A 177 5.94 1.91 15.85
C ALA A 177 6.13 3.34 16.33
N THR A 178 6.12 4.31 15.43
CA THR A 178 6.31 5.72 15.78
C THR A 178 5.10 6.53 15.35
N ASP A 179 4.72 7.54 16.16
CA ASP A 179 3.70 8.52 15.80
C ASP A 179 3.95 9.81 16.59
N VAL A 180 3.51 10.95 16.06
CA VAL A 180 3.53 12.24 16.76
C VAL A 180 2.36 12.37 17.74
N ASN A 181 1.33 11.54 17.58
CA ASN A 181 0.12 11.52 18.39
C ASN A 181 0.22 10.38 19.44
N PRO A 182 0.41 10.68 20.73
CA PRO A 182 0.51 9.66 21.77
C PRO A 182 -0.74 8.79 21.84
N ARG A 183 -1.93 9.35 21.52
CA ARG A 183 -3.17 8.58 21.44
C ARG A 183 -3.12 7.51 20.37
N ALA A 184 -2.49 7.78 19.21
CA ALA A 184 -2.29 6.78 18.17
C ALA A 184 -1.43 5.61 18.68
N LEU A 185 -0.37 5.89 19.43
CA LEU A 185 0.48 4.86 20.02
C LEU A 185 -0.28 3.98 21.02
N ASP A 186 -1.16 4.57 21.84
CA ASP A 186 -2.02 3.81 22.77
C ASP A 186 -2.97 2.87 22.00
N LEU A 187 -3.62 3.38 20.93
CA LEU A 187 -4.52 2.58 20.11
C LEU A 187 -3.79 1.48 19.31
N ALA A 188 -2.60 1.77 18.79
CA ALA A 188 -1.74 0.78 18.15
C ALA A 188 -1.32 -0.34 19.13
N ALA A 189 -1.02 0.02 20.39
CA ALA A 189 -0.72 -0.95 21.43
C ALA A 189 -1.92 -1.88 21.71
N MET A 190 -3.13 -1.31 21.80
CA MET A 190 -4.36 -2.10 21.94
C MET A 190 -4.60 -3.01 20.74
N SER A 191 -4.36 -2.52 19.52
CA SER A 191 -4.53 -3.27 18.27
C SER A 191 -3.60 -4.48 18.23
N LEU A 192 -2.32 -4.30 18.54
CA LEU A 192 -1.35 -5.40 18.59
C LEU A 192 -1.67 -6.40 19.70
N ALA A 193 -2.09 -5.94 20.89
CA ALA A 193 -2.49 -6.81 21.98
C ALA A 193 -3.73 -7.66 21.64
N LEU A 194 -4.72 -7.11 20.94
CA LEU A 194 -5.88 -7.85 20.45
C LEU A 194 -5.54 -8.84 19.32
N SER A 195 -4.49 -8.55 18.53
CA SER A 195 -4.18 -9.36 17.35
C SER A 195 -3.36 -10.60 17.64
N GLY A 196 -2.55 -10.64 18.70
CA GLY A 196 -1.83 -11.85 19.08
C GLY A 196 -0.50 -11.62 19.80
N ASP A 197 0.17 -12.68 20.19
CA ASP A 197 1.29 -12.67 21.14
C ASP A 197 2.67 -12.77 20.47
N GLY A 198 2.72 -12.76 19.11
CA GLY A 198 3.96 -13.07 18.36
C GLY A 198 4.95 -11.93 18.28
N ALA A 199 4.49 -10.68 18.31
CA ALA A 199 5.33 -9.51 18.14
C ALA A 199 5.88 -8.97 19.47
N ARG A 200 7.03 -8.27 19.38
CA ARG A 200 7.61 -7.48 20.48
C ARG A 200 7.52 -6.01 20.12
N PRO A 201 6.39 -5.36 20.38
CA PRO A 201 6.20 -3.97 19.99
C PRO A 201 6.98 -3.02 20.91
N GLU A 202 7.49 -1.94 20.29
CA GLU A 202 8.05 -0.77 20.96
C GLU A 202 7.37 0.47 20.36
N PHE A 203 6.83 1.34 21.21
CA PHE A 203 6.11 2.53 20.80
C PHE A 203 6.91 3.78 21.18
N LEU A 204 7.19 4.66 20.20
CA LEU A 204 8.01 5.84 20.39
C LEU A 204 7.30 7.07 19.83
N GLU A 205 7.10 8.07 20.67
CA GLU A 205 6.54 9.36 20.25
C GLU A 205 7.58 10.19 19.52
N GLY A 206 7.21 10.77 18.39
CA GLY A 206 8.03 11.73 17.66
C GLY A 206 7.77 11.76 16.16
N SER A 207 8.46 12.67 15.47
CA SER A 207 8.26 12.95 14.05
C SER A 207 9.24 12.19 13.17
N LEU A 208 8.73 11.65 12.05
CA LEU A 208 9.55 10.97 11.05
C LEU A 208 10.43 9.87 11.68
N LEU A 209 11.74 9.96 11.44
CA LEU A 209 12.76 9.00 11.91
C LEU A 209 13.54 9.51 13.14
N GLU A 210 13.16 10.65 13.72
CA GLU A 210 13.85 11.21 14.89
C GLU A 210 13.88 10.26 16.10
N PRO A 211 12.77 9.57 16.46
CA PRO A 211 12.77 8.68 17.63
C PRO A 211 13.68 7.46 17.47
N VAL A 212 14.05 7.12 16.24
CA VAL A 212 14.86 5.95 15.91
C VAL A 212 16.25 6.31 15.38
N ARG A 213 16.73 7.51 15.66
CA ARG A 213 18.04 7.99 15.22
C ARG A 213 19.16 6.99 15.55
N GLY A 214 19.97 6.65 14.54
CA GLY A 214 21.08 5.70 14.66
C GLY A 214 20.70 4.23 14.67
N ARG A 215 19.41 3.91 14.57
CA ARG A 215 18.91 2.52 14.42
C ARG A 215 18.74 2.16 12.95
N ARG A 216 18.82 0.86 12.66
CA ARG A 216 18.62 0.29 11.34
C ARG A 216 17.55 -0.80 11.38
N PHE A 217 16.80 -0.91 10.30
CA PHE A 217 15.66 -1.81 10.15
C PHE A 217 15.77 -2.58 8.83
N ASP A 218 15.24 -3.79 8.83
CA ASP A 218 15.15 -4.61 7.63
C ASP A 218 14.00 -4.15 6.73
N LEU A 219 12.99 -3.56 7.38
CA LEU A 219 11.82 -3.02 6.70
C LEU A 219 11.33 -1.76 7.42
N VAL A 220 11.18 -0.69 6.68
CA VAL A 220 10.51 0.55 7.09
C VAL A 220 9.25 0.68 6.26
N VAL A 221 8.10 0.86 6.90
CA VAL A 221 6.83 1.11 6.22
C VAL A 221 6.23 2.43 6.69
N SER A 222 5.49 3.10 5.81
CA SER A 222 4.75 4.30 6.19
C SER A 222 3.51 4.48 5.32
N ASN A 223 2.38 4.71 5.98
CA ASN A 223 1.21 5.35 5.37
C ASN A 223 1.13 6.78 5.92
N PRO A 224 1.99 7.69 5.43
CA PRO A 224 2.17 8.98 6.06
C PRO A 224 0.99 9.93 5.86
N PRO A 225 0.91 11.03 6.59
CA PRO A 225 -0.01 12.11 6.29
C PRO A 225 0.44 12.84 5.01
N PHE A 226 0.11 12.26 3.84
CA PHE A 226 0.59 12.69 2.52
C PHE A 226 -0.29 13.73 1.83
N VAL A 227 -1.36 14.21 2.46
CA VAL A 227 -2.24 15.21 1.85
C VAL A 227 -1.54 16.56 1.75
N VAL A 228 -1.45 17.06 0.54
CA VAL A 228 -0.92 18.39 0.24
C VAL A 228 -2.03 19.41 0.42
N ALA A 229 -1.97 20.18 1.51
CA ALA A 229 -2.96 21.17 1.85
C ALA A 229 -2.31 22.55 2.10
N PRO A 230 -3.07 23.66 1.96
CA PRO A 230 -2.63 24.96 2.42
C PRO A 230 -2.29 24.93 3.91
N SER A 231 -1.24 25.66 4.32
CA SER A 231 -0.81 25.72 5.73
C SER A 231 -1.80 26.44 6.66
N ASP A 232 -2.75 27.18 6.08
CA ASP A 232 -3.66 28.08 6.80
C ASP A 232 -5.05 27.44 6.89
N GLY A 233 -5.33 26.68 7.95
CA GLY A 233 -6.66 26.08 8.16
C GLY A 233 -6.67 25.03 9.28
N PRO A 234 -7.85 24.45 9.58
CA PRO A 234 -7.96 23.31 10.49
C PRO A 234 -7.14 22.15 9.96
N ARG A 235 -6.20 21.65 10.75
CA ARG A 235 -5.33 20.52 10.39
C ARG A 235 -5.84 19.25 11.02
N PHE A 236 -5.81 18.17 10.23
CA PHE A 236 -6.06 16.82 10.72
C PHE A 236 -4.74 16.06 10.70
N THR A 237 -4.19 15.77 11.88
CA THR A 237 -2.87 15.14 12.05
C THR A 237 -2.73 13.83 11.28
N TYR A 238 -3.83 13.09 11.09
CA TYR A 238 -3.83 11.81 10.37
C TYR A 238 -3.66 11.93 8.85
N ARG A 239 -3.81 13.11 8.24
CA ARG A 239 -3.69 13.31 6.78
C ARG A 239 -2.75 14.44 6.36
N GLU A 240 -2.50 15.42 7.21
CA GLU A 240 -1.73 16.63 6.91
C GLU A 240 -0.51 16.72 7.82
N SER A 241 0.69 16.62 7.25
CA SER A 241 1.95 16.62 7.99
C SER A 241 2.31 17.96 8.65
N GLY A 242 1.68 19.05 8.21
CA GLY A 242 2.07 20.41 8.57
C GLY A 242 3.32 20.92 7.88
N LEU A 243 3.95 20.12 7.03
CA LEU A 243 5.02 20.54 6.14
C LEU A 243 4.45 20.99 4.79
N PRO A 244 5.09 21.92 4.07
CA PRO A 244 4.60 22.41 2.80
C PRO A 244 4.71 21.34 1.71
N GLY A 245 3.68 21.25 0.86
CA GLY A 245 3.68 20.39 -0.30
C GLY A 245 3.91 18.91 0.04
N ASP A 246 4.78 18.27 -0.71
CA ASP A 246 5.20 16.87 -0.55
C ASP A 246 6.49 16.70 0.28
N GLU A 247 6.87 17.74 1.03
CA GLU A 247 8.12 17.80 1.80
C GLU A 247 8.23 16.67 2.84
N PHE A 248 7.10 16.20 3.41
CA PHE A 248 7.12 15.08 4.35
C PHE A 248 7.62 13.81 3.68
N CYS A 249 7.04 13.45 2.53
CA CYS A 249 7.46 12.26 1.76
C CYS A 249 8.92 12.39 1.31
N ARG A 250 9.31 13.57 0.81
CA ARG A 250 10.69 13.84 0.42
C ARG A 250 11.67 13.62 1.55
N ARG A 251 11.39 14.15 2.76
CA ARG A 251 12.27 13.99 3.94
C ARG A 251 12.36 12.54 4.38
N LEU A 252 11.24 11.83 4.38
CA LEU A 252 11.22 10.41 4.76
C LEU A 252 12.07 9.59 3.80
N VAL A 253 11.89 9.78 2.48
CA VAL A 253 12.66 9.10 1.43
C VAL A 253 14.15 9.40 1.55
N ALA A 254 14.52 10.68 1.65
CA ALA A 254 15.92 11.09 1.74
C ALA A 254 16.63 10.60 3.04
N ALA A 255 15.88 10.41 4.13
CA ALA A 255 16.44 9.92 5.38
C ALA A 255 16.48 8.37 5.47
N ALA A 256 15.67 7.66 4.68
CA ALA A 256 15.53 6.21 4.74
C ALA A 256 16.86 5.43 4.65
N PRO A 257 17.83 5.77 3.74
CA PRO A 257 19.07 4.99 3.60
C PRO A 257 19.87 4.85 4.88
N ALA A 258 19.88 5.89 5.74
CA ALA A 258 20.57 5.87 7.02
C ALA A 258 19.94 4.91 8.05
N HIS A 259 18.68 4.57 7.86
CA HIS A 259 17.87 3.74 8.75
C HIS A 259 17.60 2.34 8.20
N LEU A 260 18.12 1.98 7.04
CA LEU A 260 17.99 0.65 6.46
C LEU A 260 19.23 -0.21 6.74
N SER A 261 18.99 -1.48 7.08
CA SER A 261 20.01 -2.53 7.04
C SER A 261 20.46 -2.75 5.59
N GLU A 262 21.58 -3.44 5.36
CA GLU A 262 22.00 -3.83 4.01
C GLU A 262 20.92 -4.67 3.33
N GLY A 263 20.52 -4.30 2.11
CA GLY A 263 19.40 -4.93 1.41
C GLY A 263 18.02 -4.72 2.05
N GLY A 264 17.93 -3.85 3.08
CA GLY A 264 16.67 -3.49 3.75
C GLY A 264 15.79 -2.60 2.88
N TYR A 265 14.48 -2.63 3.12
CA TYR A 265 13.46 -1.96 2.31
C TYR A 265 12.81 -0.80 3.07
N CYS A 266 12.46 0.27 2.33
CA CYS A 266 11.52 1.29 2.78
C CYS A 266 10.38 1.40 1.77
N GLN A 267 9.13 1.27 2.24
CA GLN A 267 7.95 1.33 1.39
C GLN A 267 6.90 2.26 1.97
N LEU A 268 6.42 3.19 1.14
CA LEU A 268 5.42 4.15 1.56
C LEU A 268 4.44 4.49 0.45
N LEU A 269 3.22 4.85 0.84
CA LEU A 269 2.31 5.59 -0.02
C LEU A 269 2.71 7.06 -0.02
N ALA A 270 2.53 7.74 -1.15
CA ALA A 270 2.88 9.14 -1.26
C ALA A 270 2.01 9.87 -2.28
N ASN A 271 1.83 11.16 -2.04
CA ASN A 271 1.41 12.11 -3.06
C ASN A 271 2.58 13.05 -3.35
N TRP A 272 2.66 13.51 -4.58
CA TRP A 272 3.69 14.45 -5.01
C TRP A 272 3.15 15.47 -5.99
N LEU A 273 3.81 16.63 -6.03
CA LEU A 273 3.41 17.73 -6.89
C LEU A 273 4.02 17.59 -8.29
N HIS A 274 3.20 17.80 -9.30
CA HIS A 274 3.63 18.14 -10.64
C HIS A 274 3.69 19.68 -10.72
N VAL A 275 4.88 20.20 -10.96
CA VAL A 275 5.14 21.65 -11.01
C VAL A 275 5.49 22.04 -12.44
N ASP A 276 4.93 23.14 -12.91
CA ASP A 276 5.17 23.63 -14.27
C ASP A 276 6.68 23.78 -14.54
N GLY A 277 7.10 23.29 -15.70
CA GLY A 277 8.50 23.31 -16.14
C GLY A 277 9.46 22.38 -15.40
N VAL A 278 8.98 21.53 -14.45
CA VAL A 278 9.82 20.57 -13.71
C VAL A 278 9.36 19.15 -14.02
N PRO A 279 10.18 18.31 -14.70
CA PRO A 279 9.87 16.89 -14.90
C PRO A 279 9.67 16.18 -13.55
N TRP A 280 8.48 15.61 -13.36
CA TRP A 280 8.09 15.01 -12.07
C TRP A 280 8.93 13.77 -11.71
N ASP A 281 9.29 12.98 -12.70
CA ASP A 281 10.09 11.77 -12.61
C ASP A 281 11.54 12.08 -12.20
N GLU A 282 12.18 13.06 -12.83
CA GLU A 282 13.52 13.54 -12.47
C GLU A 282 13.52 14.11 -11.04
N ARG A 283 12.48 14.86 -10.69
CA ARG A 283 12.31 15.44 -9.35
C ARG A 283 12.23 14.35 -8.29
N LEU A 284 11.42 13.30 -8.50
CA LEU A 284 11.29 12.18 -7.56
C LEU A 284 12.56 11.33 -7.51
N ALA A 285 13.20 11.07 -8.64
CA ALA A 285 14.48 10.37 -8.68
C ALA A 285 15.53 11.05 -7.80
N SER A 286 15.53 12.39 -7.75
CA SER A 286 16.47 13.17 -6.92
C SER A 286 16.31 12.99 -5.41
N TRP A 287 15.24 12.32 -4.94
CA TRP A 287 15.02 12.06 -3.51
C TRP A 287 15.71 10.79 -3.01
N THR A 288 16.21 9.91 -3.90
CA THR A 288 16.45 8.48 -3.64
C THR A 288 17.93 8.09 -3.53
N ASP A 289 18.82 9.00 -3.14
CA ASP A 289 20.24 8.73 -3.00
C ASP A 289 20.52 7.52 -2.09
N GLY A 290 21.45 6.63 -2.53
CA GLY A 290 21.92 5.49 -1.75
C GLY A 290 20.97 4.28 -1.68
N CYS A 291 19.93 4.26 -2.51
CA CYS A 291 19.00 3.14 -2.62
C CYS A 291 18.64 2.84 -4.08
N ASP A 292 18.44 1.55 -4.39
CA ASP A 292 17.57 1.20 -5.51
C ASP A 292 16.20 1.80 -5.23
N ALA A 293 15.57 2.35 -6.25
CA ALA A 293 14.25 2.96 -6.10
C ALA A 293 13.31 2.51 -7.22
N TRP A 294 12.10 2.14 -6.82
CA TRP A 294 10.98 1.92 -7.73
C TRP A 294 9.83 2.81 -7.29
N ILE A 295 9.58 3.86 -8.06
CA ILE A 295 8.54 4.86 -7.80
C ILE A 295 7.46 4.69 -8.85
N VAL A 296 6.24 4.47 -8.42
CA VAL A 296 5.10 4.18 -9.31
C VAL A 296 3.99 5.19 -9.11
N GLN A 297 3.69 5.94 -10.17
CA GLN A 297 2.51 6.79 -10.24
C GLN A 297 1.31 5.97 -10.71
N ARG A 298 0.25 5.96 -9.90
CA ARG A 298 -0.98 5.23 -10.18
C ARG A 298 -2.07 6.10 -10.75
N ASP A 299 -2.09 7.35 -10.32
CA ASP A 299 -3.10 8.32 -10.71
C ASP A 299 -2.54 9.73 -10.64
N VAL A 300 -3.16 10.65 -11.36
CA VAL A 300 -2.87 12.09 -11.29
C VAL A 300 -4.20 12.81 -11.31
N GLN A 301 -4.40 13.70 -10.35
CA GLN A 301 -5.55 14.59 -10.29
C GLN A 301 -5.13 16.02 -10.59
N ASP A 302 -5.99 16.78 -11.23
CA ASP A 302 -5.80 18.21 -11.30
C ASP A 302 -6.02 18.89 -9.94
N PRO A 303 -5.55 20.13 -9.74
CA PRO A 303 -5.69 20.84 -8.46
C PRO A 303 -7.13 20.97 -7.96
N ALA A 304 -8.12 21.09 -8.87
CA ALA A 304 -9.53 21.23 -8.51
C ALA A 304 -10.10 19.89 -8.03
N GLU A 305 -9.87 18.83 -8.79
CA GLU A 305 -10.29 17.47 -8.42
C GLU A 305 -9.68 17.04 -7.08
N TYR A 306 -8.40 17.34 -6.87
CA TYR A 306 -7.71 17.06 -5.61
C TYR A 306 -8.29 17.83 -4.43
N ALA A 307 -8.56 19.12 -4.59
CA ALA A 307 -9.22 19.93 -3.56
C ALA A 307 -10.61 19.39 -3.21
N GLU A 308 -11.41 19.01 -4.22
CA GLU A 308 -12.75 18.42 -4.02
C GLU A 308 -12.69 17.13 -3.22
N LEU A 309 -11.75 16.24 -3.54
CA LEU A 309 -11.58 14.96 -2.84
C LEU A 309 -11.44 15.17 -1.33
N TRP A 310 -10.58 16.10 -0.92
CA TRP A 310 -10.24 16.29 0.50
C TRP A 310 -11.17 17.25 1.24
N LEU A 311 -11.81 18.18 0.53
CA LEU A 311 -12.78 19.10 1.15
C LEU A 311 -14.11 18.44 1.47
N ARG A 312 -14.53 17.44 0.69
CA ARG A 312 -15.76 16.66 0.96
C ARG A 312 -15.74 15.94 2.31
N ASP A 313 -14.56 15.55 2.77
CA ASP A 313 -14.39 14.89 4.07
C ASP A 313 -14.43 15.89 5.26
N SER A 314 -14.22 17.17 5.01
CA SER A 314 -13.98 18.16 6.07
C SER A 314 -15.06 19.24 6.18
N CYS A 315 -15.87 19.45 5.16
CA CYS A 315 -16.95 20.44 5.17
C CYS A 315 -18.06 20.08 4.17
N GLU A 316 -19.26 20.59 4.48
CA GLU A 316 -20.43 20.35 3.65
C GLU A 316 -20.33 21.09 2.31
N ALA A 317 -20.46 20.37 1.20
CA ALA A 317 -20.41 20.93 -0.14
C ALA A 317 -21.51 21.99 -0.34
N GLY A 318 -21.15 23.07 -1.05
CA GLY A 318 -22.07 24.15 -1.38
C GLY A 318 -22.23 25.24 -0.30
N THR A 319 -21.66 25.07 0.89
CA THR A 319 -21.64 26.09 1.93
C THR A 319 -20.67 27.23 1.60
N PRO A 320 -20.82 28.45 2.16
CA PRO A 320 -19.84 29.51 2.02
C PRO A 320 -18.45 29.12 2.52
N GLU A 321 -18.37 28.34 3.59
CA GLU A 321 -17.10 27.81 4.12
C GLU A 321 -16.41 26.89 3.11
N TYR A 322 -17.13 25.97 2.50
CA TYR A 322 -16.60 25.09 1.45
C TYR A 322 -15.98 25.89 0.31
N ARG A 323 -16.70 26.93 -0.19
CA ARG A 323 -16.22 27.79 -1.28
C ARG A 323 -14.94 28.52 -0.90
N ALA A 324 -14.92 29.14 0.28
CA ALA A 324 -13.75 29.88 0.75
C ALA A 324 -12.52 28.99 0.90
N ARG A 325 -12.69 27.76 1.39
CA ARG A 325 -11.60 26.77 1.50
C ARG A 325 -11.16 26.27 0.13
N TYR A 326 -12.09 26.03 -0.77
CA TYR A 326 -11.79 25.62 -2.14
C TYR A 326 -10.96 26.69 -2.86
N ASP A 327 -11.35 27.96 -2.80
CA ASP A 327 -10.61 29.08 -3.36
C ASP A 327 -9.17 29.14 -2.77
N ALA A 328 -9.04 28.99 -1.44
CA ALA A 328 -7.74 28.99 -0.78
C ALA A 328 -6.83 27.84 -1.24
N TRP A 329 -7.40 26.66 -1.53
CA TRP A 329 -6.64 25.53 -2.08
C TRP A 329 -6.15 25.82 -3.51
N LEU A 330 -7.01 26.34 -4.38
CA LEU A 330 -6.63 26.70 -5.75
C LEU A 330 -5.56 27.81 -5.76
N ASP A 331 -5.75 28.87 -4.98
CA ASP A 331 -4.75 29.93 -4.82
C ASP A 331 -3.39 29.40 -4.33
N HIS A 332 -3.41 28.39 -3.43
CA HIS A 332 -2.20 27.78 -2.94
C HIS A 332 -1.45 27.02 -4.06
N PHE A 333 -2.15 26.24 -4.85
CA PHE A 333 -1.57 25.49 -5.96
C PHE A 333 -1.09 26.41 -7.07
N GLU A 334 -1.86 27.43 -7.44
CA GLU A 334 -1.48 28.43 -8.45
C GLU A 334 -0.18 29.15 -8.08
N ARG A 335 -0.05 29.60 -6.81
CA ARG A 335 1.19 30.25 -6.35
C ARG A 335 2.44 29.39 -6.44
N GLN A 336 2.29 28.07 -6.40
CA GLN A 336 3.38 27.10 -6.51
C GLN A 336 3.59 26.56 -7.92
N GLY A 337 2.78 26.99 -8.89
CA GLY A 337 2.82 26.48 -10.27
C GLY A 337 2.45 24.99 -10.36
N VAL A 338 1.57 24.52 -9.47
CA VAL A 338 1.15 23.11 -9.45
C VAL A 338 0.17 22.86 -10.59
N THR A 339 0.49 21.91 -11.44
CA THR A 339 -0.31 21.50 -12.61
C THR A 339 -1.07 20.19 -12.36
N GLY A 340 -0.65 19.40 -11.36
CA GLY A 340 -1.28 18.15 -10.97
C GLY A 340 -0.70 17.60 -9.69
N ILE A 341 -1.40 16.64 -9.08
CA ILE A 341 -0.96 15.91 -7.91
C ILE A 341 -0.96 14.41 -8.23
N GLY A 342 0.24 13.82 -8.18
CA GLY A 342 0.44 12.39 -8.39
C GLY A 342 0.12 11.60 -7.13
N PHE A 343 -0.46 10.41 -7.32
CA PHE A 343 -0.74 9.42 -6.29
C PHE A 343 0.00 8.13 -6.61
N GLY A 344 0.69 7.57 -5.62
CA GLY A 344 1.38 6.32 -5.85
C GLY A 344 2.10 5.77 -4.64
N TRP A 345 3.15 5.02 -4.93
CA TRP A 345 4.02 4.47 -3.90
C TRP A 345 5.49 4.62 -4.25
N ILE A 346 6.31 4.60 -3.22
CA ILE A 346 7.76 4.61 -3.32
C ILE A 346 8.27 3.36 -2.61
N THR A 347 9.07 2.58 -3.32
CA THR A 347 9.82 1.44 -2.77
C THR A 347 11.30 1.74 -2.92
N LEU A 348 12.02 1.68 -1.80
CA LEU A 348 13.48 1.81 -1.74
C LEU A 348 14.06 0.50 -1.24
N ARG A 349 15.26 0.14 -1.74
CA ARG A 349 16.09 -0.92 -1.18
C ARG A 349 17.52 -0.40 -1.04
N ARG A 350 18.09 -0.50 0.14
CA ARG A 350 19.48 -0.08 0.34
C ARG A 350 20.42 -0.90 -0.53
N SER A 351 21.23 -0.22 -1.34
CA SER A 351 22.13 -0.81 -2.34
C SER A 351 23.41 0.00 -2.47
N ASP A 352 24.53 -0.68 -2.72
CA ASP A 352 25.82 -0.04 -3.02
C ASP A 352 25.90 0.46 -4.48
N ARG A 353 25.02 0.00 -5.36
CA ARG A 353 24.94 0.37 -6.78
C ARG A 353 23.49 0.74 -7.12
N PRO A 354 23.04 1.93 -6.71
CA PRO A 354 21.65 2.31 -6.85
C PRO A 354 21.17 2.33 -8.30
N VAL A 355 20.01 1.74 -8.53
CA VAL A 355 19.24 1.88 -9.78
C VAL A 355 17.89 2.51 -9.47
N VAL A 356 17.49 3.50 -10.27
CA VAL A 356 16.25 4.24 -10.04
C VAL A 356 15.34 4.08 -11.23
N ARG A 357 14.09 3.67 -10.96
CA ARG A 357 13.01 3.65 -11.94
C ARG A 357 11.82 4.44 -11.41
N VAL A 358 11.41 5.43 -12.18
CA VAL A 358 10.18 6.20 -11.95
C VAL A 358 9.28 5.95 -13.16
N GLU A 359 8.05 5.51 -12.91
CA GLU A 359 7.15 5.15 -13.98
C GLU A 359 5.68 5.38 -13.63
N GLU A 360 4.84 5.43 -14.66
CA GLU A 360 3.40 5.50 -14.53
C GLU A 360 2.77 4.15 -14.91
N LEU A 361 2.00 3.57 -13.98
CA LEU A 361 1.27 2.33 -14.19
C LEU A 361 -0.21 2.53 -13.83
N ARG A 362 -1.02 3.03 -14.78
CA ARG A 362 -2.45 3.29 -14.55
C ARG A 362 -3.33 2.03 -14.64
N HIS A 363 -2.87 1.01 -15.33
CA HIS A 363 -3.62 -0.24 -15.47
C HIS A 363 -3.58 -1.11 -14.20
N ALA A 364 -4.51 -2.07 -14.11
CA ALA A 364 -4.56 -3.00 -12.99
C ALA A 364 -3.35 -3.94 -12.99
N VAL A 365 -2.68 -4.06 -11.84
CA VAL A 365 -1.58 -5.00 -11.59
C VAL A 365 -2.07 -6.15 -10.71
N GLU A 366 -1.38 -7.29 -10.75
CA GLU A 366 -1.69 -8.43 -9.88
C GLU A 366 -1.45 -8.08 -8.42
N GLN A 367 -2.34 -8.55 -7.55
CA GLN A 367 -2.24 -8.35 -6.11
C GLN A 367 -2.00 -9.68 -5.39
N PRO A 368 -1.25 -9.68 -4.30
CA PRO A 368 -0.50 -8.57 -3.70
C PRO A 368 0.81 -8.25 -4.45
N VAL A 369 1.10 -6.98 -4.65
CA VAL A 369 2.36 -6.53 -5.30
C VAL A 369 3.59 -6.94 -4.50
N GLY A 370 3.47 -6.97 -3.17
CA GLY A 370 4.54 -7.35 -2.24
C GLY A 370 5.19 -8.70 -2.55
N GLY A 371 4.43 -9.63 -3.18
CA GLY A 371 4.94 -10.94 -3.55
C GLY A 371 6.03 -10.91 -4.64
N TYR A 372 6.14 -9.81 -5.42
CA TYR A 372 7.11 -9.70 -6.51
C TYR A 372 7.89 -8.37 -6.55
N VAL A 373 7.75 -7.52 -5.54
CA VAL A 373 8.53 -6.26 -5.41
C VAL A 373 10.04 -6.54 -5.45
N GLY A 374 10.49 -7.59 -4.77
CA GLY A 374 11.90 -8.00 -4.78
C GLY A 374 12.39 -8.28 -6.19
N ASP A 375 11.63 -9.06 -6.95
CA ASP A 375 11.96 -9.45 -8.32
C ASP A 375 12.04 -8.23 -9.26
N VAL A 376 11.19 -7.21 -9.05
CA VAL A 376 11.26 -5.95 -9.82
C VAL A 376 12.59 -5.25 -9.58
N LEU A 377 13.00 -5.07 -8.33
CA LEU A 377 14.26 -4.41 -7.99
C LEU A 377 15.48 -5.26 -8.43
N ASP A 378 15.40 -6.58 -8.34
CA ASP A 378 16.44 -7.49 -8.84
C ASP A 378 16.56 -7.43 -10.37
N GLY A 379 15.44 -7.34 -11.07
CA GLY A 379 15.38 -7.12 -12.52
C GLY A 379 16.04 -5.82 -12.94
N LEU A 380 15.74 -4.71 -12.23
CA LEU A 380 16.37 -3.42 -12.48
C LEU A 380 17.89 -3.46 -12.28
N ALA A 381 18.36 -4.06 -11.18
CA ALA A 381 19.78 -4.22 -10.91
C ALA A 381 20.47 -5.11 -11.96
N SER A 382 19.83 -6.24 -12.33
CA SER A 382 20.34 -7.17 -13.35
C SER A 382 20.44 -6.50 -14.72
N ALA A 383 19.45 -5.71 -15.08
CA ALA A 383 19.41 -4.96 -16.35
C ALA A 383 20.57 -3.95 -16.46
N ALA A 384 20.90 -3.27 -15.37
CA ALA A 384 21.97 -2.27 -15.32
C ALA A 384 23.38 -2.88 -15.55
N GLU A 385 23.55 -4.17 -15.21
CA GLU A 385 24.81 -4.91 -15.37
C GLU A 385 24.82 -5.84 -16.59
N PHE A 386 23.72 -5.92 -17.35
CA PHE A 386 23.52 -6.90 -18.40
C PHE A 386 24.36 -6.60 -19.65
N SER A 387 24.96 -7.66 -20.21
CA SER A 387 25.46 -7.74 -21.57
C SER A 387 25.35 -9.16 -22.08
N THR A 388 25.18 -9.35 -23.39
CA THR A 388 25.10 -10.71 -24.00
C THR A 388 26.37 -11.53 -23.78
N GLY A 389 27.50 -10.86 -23.59
CA GLY A 389 28.80 -11.50 -23.31
C GLY A 389 29.00 -11.94 -21.85
N CYS A 390 28.05 -11.71 -20.94
CA CYS A 390 28.20 -12.09 -19.52
C CYS A 390 28.13 -13.62 -19.27
N GLY A 391 27.77 -14.44 -20.28
CA GLY A 391 27.66 -15.88 -20.18
C GLY A 391 26.53 -16.40 -19.28
N ARG A 392 25.69 -15.51 -18.74
CA ARG A 392 24.56 -15.85 -17.84
C ARG A 392 23.38 -16.37 -18.67
N PRO A 393 22.84 -17.56 -18.35
CA PRO A 393 21.58 -17.99 -18.92
C PRO A 393 20.44 -17.05 -18.55
N LEU A 394 19.50 -16.81 -19.46
CA LEU A 394 18.27 -16.12 -19.21
C LEU A 394 17.08 -17.08 -19.25
N ALA A 395 16.10 -16.86 -18.43
CA ALA A 395 14.80 -17.51 -18.51
C ALA A 395 13.70 -16.50 -18.84
N ALA A 396 12.83 -16.85 -19.77
CA ALA A 396 11.62 -16.10 -20.03
C ALA A 396 10.67 -16.20 -18.83
N ALA A 397 10.03 -15.11 -18.45
CA ALA A 397 9.12 -15.08 -17.31
C ALA A 397 7.93 -16.03 -17.55
N PRO A 398 7.44 -16.73 -16.52
CA PRO A 398 6.26 -17.57 -16.66
C PRO A 398 5.03 -16.74 -17.00
N GLY A 399 4.12 -17.31 -17.81
CA GLY A 399 2.88 -16.63 -18.19
C GLY A 399 3.05 -15.54 -19.24
N LEU A 400 4.12 -15.55 -20.02
CA LEU A 400 4.23 -14.72 -21.22
C LEU A 400 3.34 -15.25 -22.33
N VAL A 401 2.67 -14.32 -23.03
CA VAL A 401 1.90 -14.58 -24.25
C VAL A 401 2.51 -13.75 -25.37
N GLN A 402 2.70 -14.37 -26.54
CA GLN A 402 3.11 -13.68 -27.76
C GLN A 402 1.89 -13.44 -28.65
N GLU A 403 1.67 -12.18 -29.00
CA GLU A 403 0.65 -11.75 -29.95
C GLU A 403 1.32 -11.34 -31.26
N GLN A 404 0.85 -11.85 -32.38
CA GLN A 404 1.29 -11.46 -33.72
C GLN A 404 0.19 -10.66 -34.41
N ILE A 405 0.48 -9.46 -34.82
CA ILE A 405 -0.48 -8.48 -35.35
C ILE A 405 -0.08 -8.13 -36.77
N GLY A 406 -1.00 -8.29 -37.72
CA GLY A 406 -0.80 -7.95 -39.11
C GLY A 406 -2.12 -8.02 -39.89
N PRO A 407 -2.13 -7.67 -41.20
CA PRO A 407 -3.30 -7.80 -42.04
C PRO A 407 -3.75 -9.28 -42.16
N PRO A 408 -5.05 -9.53 -42.33
CA PRO A 408 -5.55 -10.89 -42.55
C PRO A 408 -4.87 -11.58 -43.73
N GLY A 409 -4.23 -12.74 -43.46
CA GLY A 409 -3.54 -13.54 -44.48
C GLY A 409 -2.10 -13.15 -44.76
N ALA A 410 -1.51 -12.22 -44.01
CA ALA A 410 -0.07 -11.96 -44.07
C ALA A 410 0.70 -13.17 -43.50
N GLU A 411 1.79 -13.54 -44.19
CA GLU A 411 2.68 -14.61 -43.70
C GLU A 411 3.54 -14.11 -42.54
N ASP A 412 3.99 -12.83 -42.59
CA ASP A 412 4.79 -12.20 -41.54
C ASP A 412 3.97 -11.15 -40.77
N PRO A 413 4.08 -11.09 -39.44
CA PRO A 413 3.42 -10.09 -38.66
C PRO A 413 4.09 -8.71 -38.83
N GLU A 414 3.31 -7.64 -38.83
CA GLU A 414 3.82 -6.26 -38.79
C GLU A 414 4.36 -5.89 -37.40
N ARG A 415 3.77 -6.50 -36.36
CA ARG A 415 4.15 -6.28 -34.97
C ARG A 415 4.09 -7.58 -34.20
N ILE A 416 5.04 -7.75 -33.28
CA ILE A 416 5.06 -8.83 -32.29
C ILE A 416 5.01 -8.18 -30.90
N VAL A 417 4.06 -8.57 -30.08
CA VAL A 417 3.90 -8.07 -28.74
C VAL A 417 4.08 -9.22 -27.75
N LEU A 418 4.99 -9.07 -26.80
CA LEU A 418 5.06 -9.93 -25.62
C LEU A 418 4.21 -9.31 -24.51
N ARG A 419 3.37 -10.13 -23.89
CA ARG A 419 2.47 -9.70 -22.81
C ARG A 419 2.58 -10.58 -21.59
N GLN A 420 2.74 -9.98 -20.42
CA GLN A 420 2.65 -10.65 -19.13
C GLN A 420 1.17 -10.85 -18.76
N THR A 421 0.77 -12.07 -18.40
CA THR A 421 -0.60 -12.36 -17.93
C THR A 421 -0.78 -12.11 -16.42
N GLY A 422 0.30 -12.05 -15.67
CA GLY A 422 0.34 -11.77 -14.23
C GLY A 422 1.27 -10.61 -13.86
N ARG A 423 1.55 -10.45 -12.57
CA ARG A 423 2.44 -9.43 -12.02
C ARG A 423 2.05 -8.01 -12.45
N LEU A 424 2.95 -7.30 -13.12
CA LEU A 424 2.71 -5.93 -13.59
C LEU A 424 1.89 -5.86 -14.89
N ARG A 425 1.63 -7.00 -15.53
CA ARG A 425 0.83 -7.12 -16.77
C ARG A 425 1.33 -6.18 -17.88
N ARG A 426 2.64 -6.07 -18.00
CA ARG A 426 3.29 -5.25 -19.02
C ARG A 426 3.11 -5.86 -20.40
N ALA A 427 3.19 -5.00 -21.41
CA ALA A 427 3.26 -5.40 -22.82
C ALA A 427 4.41 -4.67 -23.49
N ALA A 428 5.22 -5.38 -24.25
CA ALA A 428 6.36 -4.84 -25.00
C ALA A 428 6.21 -5.16 -26.47
N ASP A 429 6.38 -4.18 -27.32
CA ASP A 429 6.51 -4.33 -28.77
C ASP A 429 7.96 -4.80 -29.05
N VAL A 430 8.12 -5.97 -29.64
CA VAL A 430 9.42 -6.60 -29.77
C VAL A 430 9.71 -7.03 -31.21
N GLY A 431 11.00 -7.04 -31.58
CA GLY A 431 11.44 -7.62 -32.85
C GLY A 431 11.58 -9.15 -32.80
N THR A 432 11.84 -9.74 -33.97
CA THR A 432 11.97 -11.20 -34.16
C THR A 432 13.00 -11.83 -33.23
N VAL A 433 14.11 -11.14 -32.95
CA VAL A 433 15.18 -11.66 -32.06
C VAL A 433 14.66 -11.83 -30.63
N ALA A 434 14.04 -10.83 -30.03
CA ALA A 434 13.51 -10.91 -28.68
C ALA A 434 12.35 -11.88 -28.57
N ALA A 435 11.46 -11.94 -29.58
CA ALA A 435 10.38 -12.92 -29.66
C ALA A 435 10.93 -14.36 -29.73
N GLY A 436 11.98 -14.58 -30.54
CA GLY A 436 12.67 -15.87 -30.62
C GLY A 436 13.29 -16.28 -29.30
N LEU A 437 13.97 -15.34 -28.61
CA LEU A 437 14.54 -15.59 -27.29
C LEU A 437 13.47 -15.93 -26.25
N ALA A 438 12.32 -15.25 -26.27
CA ALA A 438 11.22 -15.55 -25.36
C ALA A 438 10.67 -16.98 -25.51
N GLY A 439 10.79 -17.56 -26.72
CA GLY A 439 10.38 -18.92 -27.00
C GLY A 439 11.38 -20.00 -26.57
N VAL A 440 12.65 -19.65 -26.37
CA VAL A 440 13.73 -20.67 -26.16
C VAL A 440 14.56 -20.46 -24.88
N CYS A 441 14.48 -19.27 -24.26
CA CYS A 441 15.19 -19.01 -22.99
C CYS A 441 14.45 -19.66 -21.82
N ASP A 442 14.96 -20.79 -21.37
CA ASP A 442 14.45 -21.57 -20.23
C ASP A 442 15.40 -21.59 -19.02
N GLY A 443 16.49 -20.80 -19.06
CA GLY A 443 17.50 -20.72 -18.02
C GLY A 443 18.55 -21.79 -18.07
N THR A 444 18.52 -22.71 -19.06
CA THR A 444 19.47 -23.85 -19.13
C THR A 444 20.69 -23.56 -19.99
N LEU A 445 20.55 -22.76 -21.04
CA LEU A 445 21.63 -22.45 -21.98
C LEU A 445 22.06 -20.97 -21.88
N PRO A 446 23.36 -20.70 -22.03
CA PRO A 446 23.84 -19.33 -22.19
C PRO A 446 23.32 -18.72 -23.50
N LEU A 447 23.34 -17.39 -23.60
CA LEU A 447 22.77 -16.67 -24.76
C LEU A 447 23.49 -16.93 -26.07
N ASP A 448 24.83 -17.13 -26.05
CA ASP A 448 25.64 -17.26 -27.27
C ASP A 448 25.10 -18.31 -28.25
N PRO A 449 24.88 -19.58 -27.87
CA PRO A 449 24.33 -20.58 -28.79
C PRO A 449 22.91 -20.29 -29.23
N LEU A 450 22.10 -19.60 -28.40
CA LEU A 450 20.74 -19.22 -28.75
C LEU A 450 20.72 -18.10 -29.79
N LEU A 451 21.59 -17.09 -29.66
CA LEU A 451 21.73 -16.01 -30.64
C LEU A 451 22.25 -16.54 -31.99
N ALA A 452 23.25 -17.43 -31.96
CA ALA A 452 23.72 -18.07 -33.18
C ALA A 452 22.62 -18.88 -33.88
N ALA A 453 21.80 -19.63 -33.15
CA ALA A 453 20.66 -20.34 -33.70
C ALA A 453 19.62 -19.42 -34.32
N ILE A 454 19.28 -18.29 -33.64
CA ILE A 454 18.37 -17.28 -34.18
C ILE A 454 18.92 -16.65 -35.47
N ALA A 455 20.23 -16.34 -35.52
CA ALA A 455 20.85 -15.79 -36.70
C ALA A 455 20.73 -16.78 -37.91
N GLN A 456 20.94 -18.07 -37.68
CA GLN A 456 20.74 -19.08 -38.72
C GLN A 456 19.29 -19.17 -39.20
N LEU A 457 18.32 -19.14 -38.28
CA LEU A 457 16.89 -19.29 -38.60
C LEU A 457 16.34 -18.07 -39.34
N THR A 458 16.82 -16.87 -38.98
CA THR A 458 16.34 -15.60 -39.57
C THR A 458 17.14 -15.18 -40.80
N GLY A 459 18.30 -15.78 -41.05
CA GLY A 459 19.24 -15.37 -42.10
C GLY A 459 19.94 -14.04 -41.81
N MET A 460 19.88 -13.52 -40.58
CA MET A 460 20.57 -12.33 -40.15
C MET A 460 22.03 -12.62 -39.81
N ASP A 461 22.88 -11.60 -39.86
CA ASP A 461 24.25 -11.68 -39.37
C ASP A 461 24.28 -11.85 -37.85
N GLU A 462 25.15 -12.74 -37.35
CA GLU A 462 25.22 -13.04 -35.90
C GLU A 462 25.61 -11.81 -35.05
N ALA A 463 26.50 -10.95 -35.59
CA ALA A 463 26.88 -9.72 -34.90
C ALA A 463 25.71 -8.72 -34.83
N GLU A 464 24.88 -8.68 -35.87
CA GLU A 464 23.65 -7.86 -35.89
C GLU A 464 22.61 -8.37 -34.87
N VAL A 465 22.37 -9.68 -34.81
CA VAL A 465 21.48 -10.30 -33.82
C VAL A 465 21.96 -10.01 -32.39
N ARG A 466 23.26 -10.13 -32.13
CA ARG A 466 23.85 -9.81 -30.82
C ARG A 466 23.69 -8.35 -30.44
N SER A 467 24.02 -7.44 -31.37
CA SER A 467 23.85 -5.99 -31.15
C SER A 467 22.40 -5.61 -30.84
N HIS A 468 21.45 -6.25 -31.52
CA HIS A 468 20.04 -6.06 -31.26
C HIS A 468 19.65 -6.59 -29.86
N ALA A 469 20.13 -7.77 -29.48
CA ALA A 469 19.89 -8.35 -28.16
C ALA A 469 20.47 -7.46 -27.05
N ASP A 470 21.70 -6.95 -27.19
CA ASP A 470 22.33 -6.03 -26.23
C ASP A 470 21.53 -4.72 -26.05
N THR A 471 20.81 -4.31 -27.08
CA THR A 471 19.98 -3.09 -27.04
C THR A 471 18.63 -3.32 -26.33
N VAL A 472 17.95 -4.45 -26.59
CA VAL A 472 16.57 -4.64 -26.16
C VAL A 472 16.43 -5.43 -24.87
N LEU A 473 17.35 -6.37 -24.59
CA LEU A 473 17.25 -7.25 -23.42
C LEU A 473 17.34 -6.49 -22.09
N PRO A 474 18.18 -5.45 -21.89
CA PRO A 474 18.22 -4.72 -20.64
C PRO A 474 16.83 -4.18 -20.22
N GLU A 475 16.08 -3.58 -21.15
CA GLU A 475 14.74 -3.08 -20.86
C GLU A 475 13.76 -4.21 -20.59
N LEU A 476 13.80 -5.31 -21.35
CA LEU A 476 12.95 -6.48 -21.14
C LEU A 476 13.24 -7.18 -19.81
N ILE A 477 14.50 -7.19 -19.34
CA ILE A 477 14.89 -7.71 -18.03
C ILE A 477 14.37 -6.76 -16.93
N ALA A 478 14.57 -5.45 -17.07
CA ALA A 478 14.07 -4.45 -16.16
C ALA A 478 12.54 -4.50 -16.03
N ASP A 479 11.85 -4.84 -17.11
CA ASP A 479 10.38 -4.99 -17.16
C ASP A 479 9.89 -6.37 -16.70
N GLY A 480 10.81 -7.30 -16.41
CA GLY A 480 10.48 -8.63 -15.90
C GLY A 480 9.94 -9.59 -16.97
N PHE A 481 10.29 -9.39 -18.23
CA PHE A 481 10.02 -10.40 -19.29
C PHE A 481 11.05 -11.53 -19.29
N PHE A 482 12.26 -11.24 -18.80
CA PHE A 482 13.35 -12.20 -18.59
C PHE A 482 13.97 -12.03 -17.21
N HIS A 483 14.56 -13.09 -16.68
CA HIS A 483 15.27 -13.12 -15.41
C HIS A 483 16.48 -14.06 -15.44
#